data_04343913f3c2c56a0a196814a305103a
#
_entry.id   04343913f3c2c56a0a196814a305103a
#
_cell.length_a   1.000
_cell.length_b   1.000
_cell.length_c   1.000
_cell.angle_alpha   90.00
_cell.angle_beta   90.00
_cell.angle_gamma   90.00
#
_symmetry.space_group_name_H-M   'P 1'
#
loop_
_entity.id
_entity.type
_entity.pdbx_description
1 polymer ?
#
loop_
_entity_poly.entity_id
_entity_poly.type
_entity_poly.pdbx_seq_one_letter_code
_entity_poly.pdbx_strand_id
1 'polypeptide(L)'
;MDTLLVPPDALQRRPGPLWLLAEVTYRCPLHCAFCYNPVDFAQAGPELSTDDWLKVIREARALGAAQFGISGGEPLVRDDIEILVREARQLGFYTNLITSGVGLTEARLAALKDAGLDHIQLSFQDATREANDLITNTRTFDLKRKVAAMTKAAGYPTVINCVLHRTNIDHLDRIIEMAAEIGAEYLELANTQYHGWAFLNRQALMPSAAQLAEAEAVTERWKARLGKKMRILFVTPDYQTKKPKKCMNGWGEVFLSVTPDGLALPCHTARMLPGLEFPDVRDHSIDWIWHESPLFNRFRGTAWLPATRSEEHTSELQSLTTIS
;
A
#
# COMPACT_ATOMS: atom_id res chain seq x y z
N MET A 1 13.59 -22.80 -34.72
CA MET A 1 12.46 -22.33 -33.87
C MET A 1 12.40 -23.30 -32.72
N ASP A 2 13.18 -23.05 -31.66
CA ASP A 2 13.15 -23.85 -30.43
C ASP A 2 11.89 -23.47 -29.67
N THR A 3 10.90 -24.34 -29.70
CA THR A 3 9.76 -24.29 -28.81
C THR A 3 10.27 -24.49 -27.40
N LEU A 4 10.31 -23.45 -26.59
CA LEU A 4 10.54 -23.52 -25.16
C LEU A 4 9.43 -24.40 -24.57
N LEU A 5 9.70 -25.70 -24.46
CA LEU A 5 8.85 -26.63 -23.73
C LEU A 5 8.94 -26.30 -22.25
N VAL A 6 7.88 -25.67 -21.72
CA VAL A 6 7.72 -25.46 -20.28
C VAL A 6 7.62 -26.88 -19.66
N PRO A 7 8.45 -27.21 -18.66
CA PRO A 7 8.39 -28.51 -17.99
C PRO A 7 6.97 -28.77 -17.45
N PRO A 8 6.44 -30.00 -17.52
CA PRO A 8 5.09 -30.34 -17.06
C PRO A 8 4.81 -29.91 -15.61
N ASP A 9 5.81 -29.95 -14.74
CA ASP A 9 5.70 -29.56 -13.33
C ASP A 9 5.56 -28.05 -13.14
N ALA A 10 6.07 -27.23 -14.08
CA ALA A 10 5.92 -25.78 -14.05
C ALA A 10 4.50 -25.33 -14.38
N LEU A 11 3.70 -26.15 -15.08
CA LEU A 11 2.30 -25.90 -15.38
C LEU A 11 1.38 -26.19 -14.18
N GLN A 12 1.84 -26.90 -13.16
CA GLN A 12 1.07 -27.22 -11.95
C GLN A 12 1.37 -26.26 -10.77
N ARG A 13 2.48 -25.53 -10.83
CA ARG A 13 2.84 -24.58 -9.79
C ARG A 13 2.01 -23.29 -9.91
N ARG A 14 1.48 -22.82 -8.78
CA ARG A 14 0.78 -21.53 -8.72
C ARG A 14 1.68 -20.41 -9.24
N PRO A 15 1.16 -19.44 -10.03
CA PRO A 15 1.93 -18.27 -10.42
C PRO A 15 2.49 -17.53 -9.20
N GLY A 16 3.67 -16.94 -9.33
CA GLY A 16 4.27 -16.11 -8.28
C GLY A 16 3.50 -14.81 -8.04
N PRO A 17 3.92 -14.01 -7.06
CA PRO A 17 3.32 -12.70 -6.80
C PRO A 17 3.54 -11.78 -8.00
N LEU A 18 2.53 -10.97 -8.32
CA LEU A 18 2.66 -9.89 -9.31
C LEU A 18 3.26 -8.63 -8.68
N TRP A 19 2.94 -8.39 -7.42
CA TRP A 19 3.33 -7.19 -6.70
C TRP A 19 4.04 -7.53 -5.39
N LEU A 20 5.25 -6.99 -5.22
CA LEU A 20 5.98 -6.93 -3.96
C LEU A 20 5.80 -5.55 -3.34
N LEU A 21 5.19 -5.47 -2.17
CA LEU A 21 5.18 -4.29 -1.31
C LEU A 21 6.25 -4.46 -0.22
N ALA A 22 7.25 -3.60 -0.23
CA ALA A 22 8.28 -3.53 0.79
C ALA A 22 7.95 -2.42 1.80
N GLU A 23 7.56 -2.79 3.01
CA GLU A 23 7.45 -1.85 4.13
C GLU A 23 8.85 -1.76 4.77
N VAL A 24 9.67 -0.84 4.26
CA VAL A 24 11.12 -0.86 4.50
C VAL A 24 11.54 -0.39 5.90
N THR A 25 10.67 0.31 6.62
CA THR A 25 10.93 0.81 7.97
C THR A 25 9.63 1.11 8.71
N TYR A 26 9.63 0.98 10.03
CA TYR A 26 8.55 1.48 10.90
C TYR A 26 8.74 2.95 11.30
N ARG A 27 9.95 3.49 11.16
CA ARG A 27 10.26 4.87 11.51
C ARG A 27 9.51 5.83 10.61
N CYS A 28 8.85 6.82 11.21
CA CYS A 28 8.11 7.86 10.50
C CYS A 28 8.18 9.17 11.28
N PRO A 29 8.42 10.31 10.63
CA PRO A 29 8.38 11.62 11.29
C PRO A 29 6.96 12.13 11.51
N LEU A 30 5.93 11.46 10.96
CA LEU A 30 4.52 11.80 11.11
C LEU A 30 3.87 10.93 12.19
N HIS A 31 2.79 11.47 12.82
CA HIS A 31 2.02 10.78 13.85
C HIS A 31 0.53 10.75 13.50
N CYS A 32 0.22 10.20 12.31
CA CYS A 32 -1.13 10.16 11.78
C CYS A 32 -2.06 9.31 12.65
N ALA A 33 -3.18 9.88 13.07
CA ALA A 33 -4.16 9.17 13.90
C ALA A 33 -4.81 7.96 13.20
N PHE A 34 -4.78 7.93 11.85
CA PHE A 34 -5.31 6.87 11.00
C PHE A 34 -4.24 5.86 10.55
N CYS A 35 -3.02 5.90 11.09
CA CYS A 35 -1.94 5.00 10.68
C CYS A 35 -2.32 3.54 10.96
N TYR A 36 -2.12 2.66 9.97
CA TYR A 36 -2.39 1.22 10.11
C TYR A 36 -1.19 0.44 10.66
N ASN A 37 -0.02 1.07 10.78
CA ASN A 37 1.16 0.43 11.34
C ASN A 37 0.88 -0.09 12.77
N PRO A 38 1.47 -1.21 13.16
CA PRO A 38 1.31 -1.76 14.50
C PRO A 38 1.64 -0.75 15.59
N VAL A 39 0.86 -0.71 16.66
CA VAL A 39 1.12 0.19 17.81
C VAL A 39 2.32 -0.25 18.65
N ASP A 40 2.68 -1.52 18.54
CA ASP A 40 3.76 -2.19 19.27
C ASP A 40 5.03 -2.38 18.43
N PHE A 41 5.16 -1.64 17.33
CA PHE A 41 6.33 -1.77 16.42
C PHE A 41 7.68 -1.54 17.15
N ALA A 42 7.68 -0.84 18.28
CA ALA A 42 8.88 -0.69 19.12
C ALA A 42 9.35 -2.02 19.73
N GLN A 43 8.50 -3.05 19.75
CA GLN A 43 8.81 -4.41 20.20
C GLN A 43 9.13 -5.33 19.00
N ALA A 44 9.02 -4.84 17.78
CA ALA A 44 9.40 -5.58 16.58
C ALA A 44 10.91 -5.90 16.61
N GLY A 45 11.30 -6.97 15.92
CA GLY A 45 12.70 -7.32 15.73
C GLY A 45 13.50 -6.24 14.97
N PRO A 46 14.80 -6.44 14.80
CA PRO A 46 15.62 -5.52 14.02
C PRO A 46 15.11 -5.43 12.59
N GLU A 47 15.12 -4.20 12.04
CA GLU A 47 14.75 -3.98 10.64
C GLU A 47 15.73 -4.70 9.71
N LEU A 48 15.22 -5.16 8.56
CA LEU A 48 16.02 -5.79 7.51
C LEU A 48 17.13 -4.86 7.03
N SER A 49 18.32 -5.43 6.84
CA SER A 49 19.47 -4.75 6.24
C SER A 49 19.24 -4.48 4.74
N THR A 50 20.12 -3.69 4.13
CA THR A 50 20.12 -3.50 2.68
C THR A 50 20.28 -4.84 1.95
N ASP A 51 21.17 -5.71 2.41
CA ASP A 51 21.43 -7.01 1.78
C ASP A 51 20.22 -7.96 1.88
N ASP A 52 19.51 -7.95 3.02
CA ASP A 52 18.25 -8.70 3.17
C ASP A 52 17.20 -8.23 2.15
N TRP A 53 17.04 -6.91 2.01
CA TRP A 53 16.12 -6.36 1.02
C TRP A 53 16.52 -6.69 -0.42
N LEU A 54 17.80 -6.64 -0.76
CA LEU A 54 18.29 -7.03 -2.08
C LEU A 54 18.00 -8.51 -2.36
N LYS A 55 18.16 -9.40 -1.36
CA LYS A 55 17.76 -10.81 -1.46
C LYS A 55 16.26 -10.94 -1.76
N VAL A 56 15.41 -10.28 -0.98
CA VAL A 56 13.94 -10.31 -1.17
C VAL A 56 13.54 -9.85 -2.56
N ILE A 57 14.11 -8.74 -3.04
CA ILE A 57 13.84 -8.18 -4.37
C ILE A 57 14.20 -9.19 -5.48
N ARG A 58 15.40 -9.79 -5.40
CA ARG A 58 15.87 -10.78 -6.39
C ARG A 58 14.99 -12.01 -6.40
N GLU A 59 14.68 -12.56 -5.24
CA GLU A 59 13.86 -13.76 -5.11
C GLU A 59 12.42 -13.53 -5.58
N ALA A 60 11.80 -12.39 -5.23
CA ALA A 60 10.47 -12.04 -5.70
C ALA A 60 10.43 -11.87 -7.23
N ARG A 61 11.48 -11.27 -7.80
CA ARG A 61 11.61 -11.14 -9.27
C ARG A 61 11.74 -12.49 -9.96
N ALA A 62 12.51 -13.39 -9.39
CA ALA A 62 12.66 -14.75 -9.93
C ALA A 62 11.34 -15.51 -9.99
N LEU A 63 10.39 -15.19 -9.10
CA LEU A 63 9.03 -15.73 -9.11
C LEU A 63 8.08 -15.01 -10.09
N GLY A 64 8.52 -13.93 -10.73
CA GLY A 64 7.72 -13.21 -11.71
C GLY A 64 7.11 -11.89 -11.22
N ALA A 65 7.42 -11.44 -10.00
CA ALA A 65 6.94 -10.14 -9.53
C ALA A 65 7.39 -9.01 -10.49
N ALA A 66 6.44 -8.19 -10.91
CA ALA A 66 6.66 -7.13 -11.90
C ALA A 66 6.55 -5.72 -11.29
N GLN A 67 5.89 -5.57 -10.15
CA GLN A 67 5.73 -4.29 -9.46
C GLN A 67 6.43 -4.33 -8.11
N PHE A 68 7.16 -3.26 -7.80
CA PHE A 68 7.86 -3.06 -6.54
C PHE A 68 7.42 -1.74 -5.91
N GLY A 69 6.62 -1.84 -4.85
CA GLY A 69 6.20 -0.70 -4.05
C GLY A 69 7.09 -0.55 -2.82
N ILE A 70 7.61 0.63 -2.60
CA ILE A 70 8.42 0.99 -1.43
C ILE A 70 7.56 1.84 -0.51
N SER A 71 7.28 1.35 0.69
CA SER A 71 6.40 1.94 1.68
C SER A 71 6.95 1.71 3.10
N GLY A 72 6.09 1.80 4.11
CA GLY A 72 6.43 1.54 5.51
C GLY A 72 5.89 2.62 6.43
N GLY A 73 6.72 3.11 7.37
CA GLY A 73 6.53 4.40 8.02
C GLY A 73 6.75 5.51 6.99
N GLU A 74 7.97 6.07 6.97
CA GLU A 74 8.41 6.94 5.88
C GLU A 74 9.67 6.34 5.25
N PRO A 75 9.60 5.82 4.02
CA PRO A 75 10.76 5.17 3.38
C PRO A 75 12.00 6.06 3.33
N LEU A 76 11.81 7.35 3.14
CA LEU A 76 12.91 8.31 2.99
C LEU A 76 13.71 8.57 4.27
N VAL A 77 13.36 7.96 5.41
CA VAL A 77 14.23 7.97 6.60
C VAL A 77 15.36 6.93 6.52
N ARG A 78 15.31 6.04 5.53
CA ARG A 78 16.43 5.14 5.18
C ARG A 78 17.37 5.82 4.18
N ASP A 79 18.64 5.53 4.29
CA ASP A 79 19.68 6.12 3.43
C ASP A 79 19.99 5.23 2.20
N ASP A 80 19.38 4.05 2.11
CA ASP A 80 19.67 3.02 1.09
C ASP A 80 18.55 2.83 0.05
N ILE A 81 17.51 3.68 0.05
CA ILE A 81 16.36 3.56 -0.87
C ILE A 81 16.80 3.58 -2.34
N GLU A 82 17.75 4.44 -2.68
CA GLU A 82 18.29 4.57 -4.03
C GLU A 82 19.00 3.27 -4.49
N ILE A 83 19.58 2.51 -3.55
CA ILE A 83 20.20 1.20 -3.82
C ILE A 83 19.10 0.19 -4.15
N LEU A 84 18.03 0.13 -3.34
CA LEU A 84 16.90 -0.77 -3.55
C LEU A 84 16.17 -0.49 -4.87
N VAL A 85 15.96 0.79 -5.19
CA VAL A 85 15.34 1.20 -6.47
C VAL A 85 16.19 0.76 -7.65
N ARG A 86 17.52 0.99 -7.59
CA ARG A 86 18.44 0.62 -8.68
C ARG A 86 18.44 -0.87 -8.94
N GLU A 87 18.53 -1.68 -7.89
CA GLU A 87 18.45 -3.15 -8.00
C GLU A 87 17.13 -3.60 -8.63
N ALA A 88 16.01 -3.11 -8.09
CA ALA A 88 14.68 -3.45 -8.61
C ALA A 88 14.54 -3.07 -10.09
N ARG A 89 15.03 -1.88 -10.46
CA ARG A 89 14.98 -1.39 -11.85
C ARG A 89 15.84 -2.23 -12.79
N GLN A 90 17.05 -2.60 -12.37
CA GLN A 90 17.93 -3.47 -13.15
C GLN A 90 17.33 -4.85 -13.40
N LEU A 91 16.58 -5.36 -12.44
CA LEU A 91 15.84 -6.62 -12.56
C LEU A 91 14.55 -6.50 -13.40
N GLY A 92 14.14 -5.28 -13.80
CA GLY A 92 12.97 -5.04 -14.65
C GLY A 92 11.66 -4.88 -13.90
N PHE A 93 11.70 -4.51 -12.63
CA PHE A 93 10.49 -4.08 -11.91
C PHE A 93 10.03 -2.70 -12.41
N TYR A 94 8.72 -2.49 -12.34
CA TYR A 94 8.13 -1.15 -12.26
C TYR A 94 8.13 -0.69 -10.80
N THR A 95 8.79 0.43 -10.52
CA THR A 95 9.08 0.88 -9.16
C THR A 95 8.20 2.06 -8.75
N ASN A 96 7.63 1.98 -7.54
CA ASN A 96 6.79 3.01 -6.94
C ASN A 96 7.27 3.37 -5.54
N LEU A 97 7.54 4.65 -5.30
CA LEU A 97 7.81 5.19 -3.96
C LEU A 97 6.53 5.79 -3.38
N ILE A 98 6.06 5.23 -2.27
CA ILE A 98 4.90 5.69 -1.50
C ILE A 98 5.43 6.48 -0.30
N THR A 99 5.27 7.79 -0.29
CA THR A 99 5.91 8.67 0.69
C THR A 99 5.02 9.84 1.12
N SER A 100 5.27 10.36 2.30
CA SER A 100 4.74 11.66 2.73
C SER A 100 5.47 12.85 2.08
N GLY A 101 6.63 12.59 1.44
CA GLY A 101 7.53 13.59 0.89
C GLY A 101 8.50 14.20 1.90
N VAL A 102 8.38 13.86 3.19
CA VAL A 102 9.34 14.33 4.19
C VAL A 102 10.69 13.65 3.96
N GLY A 103 11.73 14.45 3.80
CA GLY A 103 13.07 13.98 3.46
C GLY A 103 13.38 13.94 1.95
N LEU A 104 12.40 14.25 1.07
CA LEU A 104 12.64 14.34 -0.37
C LEU A 104 13.21 15.72 -0.74
N THR A 105 14.53 15.80 -0.85
CA THR A 105 15.25 16.97 -1.36
C THR A 105 15.43 16.91 -2.88
N GLU A 106 15.80 18.02 -3.53
CA GLU A 106 16.12 18.03 -4.97
C GLU A 106 17.25 17.05 -5.31
N ALA A 107 18.28 17.02 -4.48
CA ALA A 107 19.41 16.09 -4.67
C ALA A 107 18.97 14.62 -4.57
N ARG A 108 18.11 14.32 -3.59
CA ARG A 108 17.59 12.97 -3.40
C ARG A 108 16.63 12.54 -4.51
N LEU A 109 15.80 13.48 -4.99
CA LEU A 109 14.93 13.26 -6.14
C LEU A 109 15.74 12.96 -7.41
N ALA A 110 16.84 13.69 -7.64
CA ALA A 110 17.76 13.42 -8.74
C ALA A 110 18.41 12.02 -8.61
N ALA A 111 18.88 11.66 -7.42
CA ALA A 111 19.47 10.34 -7.16
C ALA A 111 18.47 9.18 -7.37
N LEU A 112 17.22 9.35 -6.97
CA LEU A 112 16.14 8.38 -7.23
C LEU A 112 15.84 8.25 -8.73
N LYS A 113 15.88 9.37 -9.46
CA LYS A 113 15.71 9.37 -10.92
C LYS A 113 16.85 8.65 -11.63
N ASP A 114 18.09 8.89 -11.22
CA ASP A 114 19.28 8.20 -11.73
C ASP A 114 19.26 6.71 -11.37
N ALA A 115 18.69 6.34 -10.23
CA ALA A 115 18.46 4.95 -9.85
C ALA A 115 17.36 4.27 -10.70
N GLY A 116 16.54 5.04 -11.41
CA GLY A 116 15.50 4.54 -12.31
C GLY A 116 14.12 4.41 -11.67
N LEU A 117 13.80 5.19 -10.63
CA LEU A 117 12.46 5.23 -10.05
C LEU A 117 11.42 5.63 -11.12
N ASP A 118 10.34 4.85 -11.25
CA ASP A 118 9.33 5.05 -12.29
C ASP A 118 8.27 6.08 -11.88
N HIS A 119 7.74 6.02 -10.65
CA HIS A 119 6.80 7.04 -10.19
C HIS A 119 6.82 7.24 -8.66
N ILE A 120 6.17 8.34 -8.23
CA ILE A 120 6.07 8.74 -6.83
C ILE A 120 4.59 8.94 -6.49
N GLN A 121 4.15 8.27 -5.42
CA GLN A 121 2.85 8.49 -4.79
C GLN A 121 3.05 9.34 -3.54
N LEU A 122 2.46 10.55 -3.55
CA LEU A 122 2.53 11.48 -2.43
C LEU A 122 1.26 11.42 -1.59
N SER A 123 1.44 11.29 -0.28
CA SER A 123 0.33 11.25 0.68
C SER A 123 -0.02 12.67 1.16
N PHE A 124 -1.25 13.10 0.89
CA PHE A 124 -1.86 14.29 1.49
C PHE A 124 -3.02 13.85 2.39
N GLN A 125 -3.27 14.60 3.47
CA GLN A 125 -4.34 14.26 4.39
C GLN A 125 -5.52 15.21 4.30
N ASP A 126 -5.30 16.41 3.79
CA ASP A 126 -6.34 17.43 3.53
C ASP A 126 -5.81 18.46 2.53
N ALA A 127 -6.69 19.29 2.02
CA ALA A 127 -6.36 20.40 1.12
C ALA A 127 -5.95 21.68 1.85
N THR A 128 -6.13 21.75 3.17
CA THR A 128 -5.76 22.90 3.98
C THR A 128 -4.57 22.58 4.88
N ARG A 129 -3.75 23.58 5.17
CA ARG A 129 -2.61 23.44 6.08
C ARG A 129 -3.06 23.00 7.46
N GLU A 130 -4.07 23.66 7.99
CA GLU A 130 -4.58 23.45 9.35
C GLU A 130 -5.06 22.00 9.53
N ALA A 131 -5.88 21.50 8.60
CA ALA A 131 -6.41 20.15 8.69
C ALA A 131 -5.33 19.09 8.40
N ASN A 132 -4.50 19.28 7.37
CA ASN A 132 -3.40 18.35 7.07
C ASN A 132 -2.44 18.22 8.25
N ASP A 133 -2.02 19.34 8.84
CA ASP A 133 -1.04 19.36 9.93
C ASP A 133 -1.63 18.82 11.24
N LEU A 134 -2.92 19.06 11.48
CA LEU A 134 -3.65 18.46 12.60
C LEU A 134 -3.73 16.93 12.48
N ILE A 135 -4.11 16.41 11.30
CA ILE A 135 -4.28 14.96 11.04
C ILE A 135 -2.94 14.22 11.17
N THR A 136 -1.86 14.82 10.70
CA THR A 136 -0.51 14.23 10.77
C THR A 136 0.20 14.49 12.09
N ASN A 137 -0.35 15.38 12.91
CA ASN A 137 0.31 15.94 14.10
C ASN A 137 1.73 16.49 13.80
N THR A 138 1.92 17.05 12.61
CA THR A 138 3.21 17.62 12.14
C THR A 138 2.97 18.75 11.13
N ARG A 139 3.85 19.75 11.11
CA ARG A 139 3.77 20.89 10.19
C ARG A 139 4.43 20.51 8.86
N THR A 140 3.70 19.84 7.97
CA THR A 140 4.26 19.27 6.73
C THR A 140 3.54 19.72 5.46
N PHE A 141 2.41 20.42 5.54
CA PHE A 141 1.60 20.78 4.36
C PHE A 141 2.40 21.55 3.29
N ASP A 142 3.07 22.62 3.68
CA ASP A 142 3.84 23.45 2.71
C ASP A 142 5.00 22.67 2.10
N LEU A 143 5.67 21.85 2.89
CA LEU A 143 6.71 20.95 2.38
C LEU A 143 6.15 19.98 1.34
N LYS A 144 5.01 19.35 1.60
CA LYS A 144 4.35 18.43 0.66
C LYS A 144 3.96 19.14 -0.64
N ARG A 145 3.42 20.36 -0.57
CA ARG A 145 3.11 21.19 -1.75
C ARG A 145 4.39 21.48 -2.57
N LYS A 146 5.48 21.85 -1.90
CA LYS A 146 6.79 22.06 -2.54
C LYS A 146 7.30 20.78 -3.19
N VAL A 147 7.24 19.65 -2.49
CA VAL A 147 7.65 18.34 -3.00
C VAL A 147 6.81 17.95 -4.22
N ALA A 148 5.48 18.12 -4.17
CA ALA A 148 4.62 17.84 -5.31
C ALA A 148 5.00 18.64 -6.57
N ALA A 149 5.28 19.94 -6.40
CA ALA A 149 5.76 20.78 -7.50
C ALA A 149 7.12 20.32 -8.04
N MET A 150 8.03 19.95 -7.14
CA MET A 150 9.37 19.46 -7.47
C MET A 150 9.33 18.11 -8.22
N THR A 151 8.51 17.16 -7.78
CA THR A 151 8.33 15.85 -8.45
C THR A 151 7.73 16.03 -9.85
N LYS A 152 6.74 16.93 -9.98
CA LYS A 152 6.14 17.25 -11.28
C LYS A 152 7.14 17.89 -12.24
N ALA A 153 7.92 18.87 -11.75
CA ALA A 153 8.97 19.53 -12.54
C ALA A 153 10.07 18.56 -13.00
N ALA A 154 10.35 17.53 -12.20
CA ALA A 154 11.28 16.46 -12.56
C ALA A 154 10.70 15.45 -13.59
N GLY A 155 9.43 15.61 -13.99
CA GLY A 155 8.77 14.79 -15.00
C GLY A 155 8.31 13.42 -14.50
N TYR A 156 8.08 13.28 -13.19
CA TYR A 156 7.47 12.05 -12.66
C TYR A 156 5.95 12.05 -12.90
N PRO A 157 5.35 10.90 -13.21
CA PRO A 157 3.92 10.69 -13.02
C PRO A 157 3.59 10.95 -11.55
N THR A 158 2.67 11.86 -11.28
CA THR A 158 2.33 12.26 -9.91
C THR A 158 1.02 11.63 -9.50
N VAL A 159 1.10 10.78 -8.50
CA VAL A 159 -0.06 10.17 -7.84
C VAL A 159 -0.23 10.81 -6.48
N ILE A 160 -1.42 11.31 -6.21
CA ILE A 160 -1.82 11.80 -4.88
C ILE A 160 -2.67 10.72 -4.22
N ASN A 161 -2.32 10.36 -2.99
CA ASN A 161 -3.13 9.49 -2.14
C ASN A 161 -3.67 10.32 -0.97
N CYS A 162 -4.96 10.20 -0.70
CA CYS A 162 -5.59 10.77 0.48
C CYS A 162 -6.43 9.71 1.17
N VAL A 163 -6.06 9.38 2.41
CA VAL A 163 -6.83 8.46 3.24
C VAL A 163 -8.01 9.21 3.84
N LEU A 164 -9.22 8.75 3.50
CA LEU A 164 -10.46 9.37 3.94
C LEU A 164 -10.92 8.82 5.29
N HIS A 165 -11.33 9.72 6.15
CA HIS A 165 -11.93 9.44 7.45
C HIS A 165 -12.90 10.58 7.84
N ARG A 166 -13.63 10.42 8.94
CA ARG A 166 -14.66 11.38 9.38
C ARG A 166 -14.21 12.84 9.37
N THR A 167 -12.93 13.11 9.66
CA THR A 167 -12.45 14.49 9.85
C THR A 167 -12.02 15.19 8.57
N ASN A 168 -11.88 14.48 7.44
CA ASN A 168 -11.50 15.08 6.14
C ASN A 168 -12.45 14.74 4.98
N ILE A 169 -13.34 13.78 5.15
CA ILE A 169 -14.21 13.31 4.06
C ILE A 169 -15.15 14.42 3.56
N ASP A 170 -15.57 15.32 4.42
CA ASP A 170 -16.42 16.47 4.06
C ASP A 170 -15.65 17.58 3.30
N HIS A 171 -14.31 17.48 3.24
CA HIS A 171 -13.44 18.39 2.48
C HIS A 171 -13.10 17.87 1.08
N LEU A 172 -13.78 16.83 0.60
CA LEU A 172 -13.42 16.10 -0.59
C LEU A 172 -13.37 16.96 -1.87
N ASP A 173 -14.29 17.92 -2.03
CA ASP A 173 -14.25 18.88 -3.14
C ASP A 173 -12.91 19.61 -3.21
N ARG A 174 -12.41 20.12 -2.08
CA ARG A 174 -11.13 20.84 -1.99
C ARG A 174 -9.93 19.94 -2.19
N ILE A 175 -10.01 18.69 -1.70
CA ILE A 175 -8.95 17.68 -1.87
C ILE A 175 -8.78 17.35 -3.36
N ILE A 176 -9.89 17.14 -4.08
CA ILE A 176 -9.84 16.85 -5.52
C ILE A 176 -9.35 18.08 -6.30
N GLU A 177 -9.82 19.28 -5.95
CA GLU A 177 -9.37 20.52 -6.56
C GLU A 177 -7.86 20.74 -6.38
N MET A 178 -7.34 20.55 -5.15
CA MET A 178 -5.90 20.62 -4.85
C MET A 178 -5.09 19.62 -5.68
N ALA A 179 -5.55 18.37 -5.82
CA ALA A 179 -4.87 17.38 -6.63
C ALA A 179 -4.85 17.78 -8.12
N ALA A 180 -5.94 18.36 -8.62
CA ALA A 180 -6.01 18.89 -9.99
C ALA A 180 -5.09 20.10 -10.20
N GLU A 181 -4.98 21.00 -9.23
CA GLU A 181 -4.04 22.16 -9.26
C GLU A 181 -2.58 21.71 -9.26
N ILE A 182 -2.25 20.67 -8.49
CA ILE A 182 -0.91 20.03 -8.50
C ILE A 182 -0.62 19.44 -9.89
N GLY A 183 -1.65 19.17 -10.69
CA GLY A 183 -1.53 18.49 -11.97
C GLY A 183 -1.29 16.99 -11.80
N ALA A 184 -1.88 16.37 -10.77
CA ALA A 184 -1.81 14.94 -10.59
C ALA A 184 -2.49 14.21 -11.76
N GLU A 185 -1.86 13.14 -12.22
CA GLU A 185 -2.45 12.24 -13.22
C GLU A 185 -3.45 11.27 -12.58
N TYR A 186 -3.24 10.99 -11.29
CA TYR A 186 -4.06 10.05 -10.56
C TYR A 186 -4.26 10.50 -9.11
N LEU A 187 -5.50 10.44 -8.65
CA LEU A 187 -5.88 10.66 -7.26
C LEU A 187 -6.53 9.39 -6.70
N GLU A 188 -5.93 8.85 -5.66
CA GLU A 188 -6.50 7.76 -4.89
C GLU A 188 -7.12 8.30 -3.60
N LEU A 189 -8.43 8.14 -3.49
CA LEU A 189 -9.22 8.42 -2.30
C LEU A 189 -9.42 7.09 -1.57
N ALA A 190 -8.44 6.75 -0.74
CA ALA A 190 -8.39 5.49 -0.02
C ALA A 190 -9.24 5.58 1.27
N ASN A 191 -9.82 4.47 1.67
CA ASN A 191 -10.48 4.40 2.97
C ASN A 191 -9.51 4.01 4.07
N THR A 192 -9.75 4.54 5.27
CA THR A 192 -9.01 4.15 6.46
C THR A 192 -9.13 2.66 6.70
N GLN A 193 -7.98 2.00 6.80
CA GLN A 193 -7.88 0.61 7.25
C GLN A 193 -7.80 0.62 8.78
N TYR A 194 -8.81 0.06 9.46
CA TYR A 194 -8.92 0.11 10.93
C TYR A 194 -8.03 -0.94 11.60
N HIS A 195 -6.72 -0.76 11.47
CA HIS A 195 -5.66 -1.53 12.11
C HIS A 195 -4.72 -0.59 12.86
N GLY A 196 -3.91 -1.10 13.76
CA GLY A 196 -2.94 -0.30 14.50
C GLY A 196 -3.58 0.93 15.17
N TRP A 197 -3.01 2.10 14.96
CA TRP A 197 -3.50 3.37 15.50
C TRP A 197 -4.89 3.73 14.99
N ALA A 198 -5.19 3.44 13.71
CA ALA A 198 -6.51 3.67 13.16
C ALA A 198 -7.59 2.89 13.91
N PHE A 199 -7.31 1.66 14.34
CA PHE A 199 -8.24 0.87 15.13
C PHE A 199 -8.49 1.47 16.53
N LEU A 200 -7.43 1.93 17.20
CA LEU A 200 -7.56 2.60 18.50
C LEU A 200 -8.41 3.86 18.40
N ASN A 201 -8.28 4.60 17.30
CA ASN A 201 -8.99 5.86 17.05
C ASN A 201 -10.29 5.70 16.25
N ARG A 202 -10.76 4.47 15.98
CA ARG A 202 -11.86 4.20 15.04
C ARG A 202 -13.15 4.97 15.32
N GLN A 203 -13.49 5.18 16.58
CA GLN A 203 -14.70 5.92 16.96
C GLN A 203 -14.66 7.37 16.46
N ALA A 204 -13.50 8.00 16.48
CA ALA A 204 -13.29 9.36 15.98
C ALA A 204 -13.13 9.42 14.46
N LEU A 205 -12.60 8.35 13.85
CA LEU A 205 -12.21 8.33 12.43
C LEU A 205 -13.28 7.76 11.50
N MET A 206 -14.17 6.89 11.98
CA MET A 206 -15.13 6.20 11.11
C MET A 206 -16.18 7.18 10.57
N PRO A 207 -16.27 7.37 9.24
CA PRO A 207 -17.29 8.21 8.64
C PRO A 207 -18.68 7.60 8.79
N SER A 208 -19.70 8.44 8.80
CA SER A 208 -21.08 7.99 8.73
C SER A 208 -21.45 7.51 7.31
N ALA A 209 -22.50 6.71 7.19
CA ALA A 209 -23.03 6.29 5.90
C ALA A 209 -23.44 7.49 5.02
N ALA A 210 -23.96 8.56 5.63
CA ALA A 210 -24.32 9.78 4.90
C ALA A 210 -23.07 10.49 4.33
N GLN A 211 -21.99 10.59 5.11
CA GLN A 211 -20.73 11.17 4.62
C GLN A 211 -20.14 10.34 3.47
N LEU A 212 -20.18 9.02 3.55
CA LEU A 212 -19.70 8.15 2.48
C LEU A 212 -20.52 8.27 1.20
N ALA A 213 -21.85 8.34 1.31
CA ALA A 213 -22.75 8.53 0.16
C ALA A 213 -22.51 9.89 -0.52
N GLU A 214 -22.33 10.97 0.26
CA GLU A 214 -22.01 12.29 -0.29
C GLU A 214 -20.62 12.30 -0.92
N ALA A 215 -19.62 11.68 -0.30
CA ALA A 215 -18.27 11.57 -0.86
C ALA A 215 -18.24 10.83 -2.21
N GLU A 216 -19.04 9.78 -2.35
CA GLU A 216 -19.22 9.07 -3.63
C GLU A 216 -19.86 9.98 -4.68
N ALA A 217 -20.92 10.71 -4.32
CA ALA A 217 -21.58 11.65 -5.21
C ALA A 217 -20.65 12.80 -5.65
N VAL A 218 -19.88 13.38 -4.71
CA VAL A 218 -18.84 14.38 -5.01
C VAL A 218 -17.82 13.82 -5.99
N THR A 219 -17.33 12.61 -5.72
CA THR A 219 -16.33 11.97 -6.59
C THR A 219 -16.83 11.78 -8.02
N GLU A 220 -18.08 11.32 -8.20
CA GLU A 220 -18.66 11.13 -9.52
C GLU A 220 -18.86 12.46 -10.28
N ARG A 221 -19.26 13.54 -9.57
CA ARG A 221 -19.33 14.88 -10.18
C ARG A 221 -17.96 15.33 -10.71
N TRP A 222 -16.92 15.13 -9.92
CA TRP A 222 -15.55 15.48 -10.31
C TRP A 222 -14.99 14.61 -11.44
N LYS A 223 -15.26 13.31 -11.45
CA LYS A 223 -14.90 12.42 -12.55
C LYS A 223 -15.50 12.91 -13.86
N ALA A 224 -16.79 13.29 -13.85
CA ALA A 224 -17.46 13.84 -15.02
C ALA A 224 -16.83 15.17 -15.47
N ARG A 225 -16.46 16.06 -14.53
CA ARG A 225 -15.86 17.37 -14.80
C ARG A 225 -14.44 17.26 -15.34
N LEU A 226 -13.61 16.39 -14.76
CA LEU A 226 -12.20 16.27 -15.13
C LEU A 226 -11.95 15.35 -16.33
N GLY A 227 -12.84 14.40 -16.58
CA GLY A 227 -12.72 13.48 -17.70
C GLY A 227 -11.38 12.74 -17.70
N LYS A 228 -10.60 12.91 -18.77
CA LYS A 228 -9.29 12.27 -18.92
C LYS A 228 -8.12 13.05 -18.29
N LYS A 229 -8.35 14.25 -17.73
CA LYS A 229 -7.27 15.10 -17.19
C LYS A 229 -6.66 14.54 -15.92
N MET A 230 -7.47 13.92 -15.07
CA MET A 230 -7.04 13.25 -13.86
C MET A 230 -7.93 12.04 -13.61
N ARG A 231 -7.32 10.89 -13.35
CA ARG A 231 -8.05 9.68 -12.95
C ARG A 231 -8.29 9.70 -11.45
N ILE A 232 -9.52 9.47 -11.02
CA ILE A 232 -9.88 9.41 -9.60
C ILE A 232 -10.34 7.98 -9.28
N LEU A 233 -9.69 7.35 -8.31
CA LEU A 233 -10.14 6.12 -7.68
C LEU A 233 -10.75 6.45 -6.32
N PHE A 234 -12.03 6.13 -6.14
CA PHE A 234 -12.67 6.15 -4.82
C PHE A 234 -12.81 4.71 -4.35
N VAL A 235 -12.16 4.40 -3.24
CA VAL A 235 -12.21 3.06 -2.64
C VAL A 235 -13.33 3.03 -1.62
N THR A 236 -14.48 2.44 -1.96
CA THR A 236 -15.59 2.25 -1.01
C THR A 236 -15.16 1.31 0.11
N PRO A 237 -15.43 1.60 1.41
CA PRO A 237 -15.07 0.71 2.50
C PRO A 237 -15.86 -0.60 2.47
N ASP A 238 -15.26 -1.71 2.92
CA ASP A 238 -15.90 -3.03 2.93
C ASP A 238 -17.14 -3.07 3.84
N TYR A 239 -17.10 -2.35 4.98
CA TYR A 239 -18.24 -2.25 5.90
C TYR A 239 -19.46 -1.48 5.34
N GLN A 240 -19.34 -0.86 4.15
CA GLN A 240 -20.45 -0.21 3.44
C GLN A 240 -20.94 -1.03 2.24
N THR A 241 -20.27 -2.12 1.89
CA THR A 241 -20.67 -2.94 0.75
C THR A 241 -21.53 -4.12 1.21
N LYS A 242 -22.58 -4.44 0.44
CA LYS A 242 -23.44 -5.61 0.71
C LYS A 242 -22.77 -6.94 0.37
N LYS A 243 -21.66 -6.90 -0.34
CA LYS A 243 -20.88 -8.08 -0.76
C LYS A 243 -19.39 -7.82 -0.53
N PRO A 244 -18.62 -8.84 -0.13
CA PRO A 244 -17.18 -8.73 0.00
C PRO A 244 -16.56 -8.33 -1.32
N LYS A 245 -15.53 -7.48 -1.27
CA LYS A 245 -14.73 -7.15 -2.43
C LYS A 245 -13.66 -8.20 -2.64
N LYS A 246 -13.36 -8.49 -3.89
CA LYS A 246 -12.23 -9.32 -4.27
C LYS A 246 -10.94 -8.51 -4.12
N CYS A 247 -10.46 -8.33 -2.88
CA CYS A 247 -9.25 -7.60 -2.59
C CYS A 247 -8.03 -8.37 -3.10
N MET A 248 -7.16 -7.72 -3.90
CA MET A 248 -5.91 -8.30 -4.42
C MET A 248 -6.06 -9.72 -4.98
N ASN A 249 -7.21 -10.01 -5.55
CA ASN A 249 -7.60 -11.31 -6.08
C ASN A 249 -7.70 -12.45 -5.06
N GLY A 250 -7.53 -12.19 -3.79
CA GLY A 250 -7.60 -13.14 -2.68
C GLY A 250 -6.30 -13.25 -1.89
N TRP A 251 -6.33 -14.07 -0.85
CA TRP A 251 -5.22 -14.30 0.07
C TRP A 251 -4.03 -14.94 -0.65
N GLY A 252 -2.90 -14.20 -0.72
CA GLY A 252 -1.67 -14.68 -1.34
C GLY A 252 -1.81 -15.09 -2.80
N GLU A 253 -2.68 -14.42 -3.59
CA GLU A 253 -2.89 -14.73 -5.01
C GLU A 253 -2.02 -13.89 -5.94
N VAL A 254 -1.85 -12.60 -5.67
CA VAL A 254 -1.07 -11.69 -6.53
C VAL A 254 -0.16 -10.75 -5.75
N PHE A 255 -0.32 -10.70 -4.44
CA PHE A 255 0.31 -9.71 -3.57
C PHE A 255 1.18 -10.38 -2.50
N LEU A 256 2.38 -9.87 -2.34
CA LEU A 256 3.32 -10.20 -1.28
C LEU A 256 3.73 -8.90 -0.59
N SER A 257 3.56 -8.80 0.72
CA SER A 257 4.15 -7.73 1.52
C SER A 257 5.25 -8.31 2.40
N VAL A 258 6.31 -7.53 2.59
CA VAL A 258 7.37 -7.85 3.55
C VAL A 258 7.49 -6.67 4.50
N THR A 259 7.44 -6.95 5.81
CA THR A 259 7.52 -5.96 6.88
C THR A 259 8.96 -5.56 7.17
N PRO A 260 9.19 -4.43 7.85
CA PRO A 260 10.54 -3.99 8.20
C PRO A 260 11.32 -5.02 9.03
N ASP A 261 10.66 -5.76 9.89
CA ASP A 261 11.23 -6.79 10.77
C ASP A 261 11.30 -8.18 10.11
N GLY A 262 11.04 -8.28 8.79
CA GLY A 262 11.30 -9.48 7.99
C GLY A 262 10.12 -10.43 7.79
N LEU A 263 8.94 -10.14 8.32
CA LEU A 263 7.78 -11.01 8.16
C LEU A 263 7.17 -10.88 6.76
N ALA A 264 6.91 -12.02 6.12
CA ALA A 264 6.21 -12.06 4.85
C ALA A 264 4.70 -12.23 5.06
N LEU A 265 3.92 -11.36 4.41
CA LEU A 265 2.48 -11.28 4.55
C LEU A 265 1.78 -11.51 3.21
N PRO A 266 0.76 -12.36 3.14
CA PRO A 266 -0.08 -12.55 1.94
C PRO A 266 -1.03 -11.37 1.69
N CYS A 267 -1.21 -10.53 2.70
CA CYS A 267 -1.95 -9.27 2.70
C CYS A 267 -1.35 -8.40 3.81
N HIS A 268 -1.13 -7.11 3.58
CA HIS A 268 -0.51 -6.23 4.59
C HIS A 268 -1.30 -6.14 5.91
N THR A 269 -2.61 -6.39 5.88
CA THR A 269 -3.45 -6.42 7.08
C THR A 269 -3.45 -7.77 7.80
N ALA A 270 -2.84 -8.82 7.23
CA ALA A 270 -2.85 -10.17 7.80
C ALA A 270 -2.19 -10.24 9.19
N ARG A 271 -1.21 -9.35 9.47
CA ARG A 271 -0.53 -9.26 10.77
C ARG A 271 -1.48 -9.06 11.96
N MET A 272 -2.65 -8.48 11.71
CA MET A 272 -3.64 -8.21 12.76
C MET A 272 -4.51 -9.43 13.11
N LEU A 273 -4.44 -10.51 12.34
CA LEU A 273 -5.21 -11.71 12.60
C LEU A 273 -4.56 -12.53 13.72
N PRO A 274 -5.31 -12.86 14.78
CA PRO A 274 -4.76 -13.63 15.89
C PRO A 274 -4.46 -15.09 15.49
N GLY A 275 -3.44 -15.67 16.11
CA GLY A 275 -3.10 -17.09 15.93
C GLY A 275 -2.51 -17.44 14.56
N LEU A 276 -1.91 -16.47 13.88
CA LEU A 276 -1.13 -16.68 12.68
C LEU A 276 0.36 -16.53 12.98
N GLU A 277 1.15 -17.46 12.46
CA GLU A 277 2.61 -17.40 12.47
C GLU A 277 3.10 -17.00 11.08
N PHE A 278 3.86 -15.90 11.02
CA PHE A 278 4.35 -15.34 9.76
C PHE A 278 5.77 -15.80 9.48
N PRO A 279 6.07 -16.32 8.27
CA PRO A 279 7.42 -16.70 7.91
C PRO A 279 8.34 -15.47 7.80
N ASP A 280 9.57 -15.61 8.27
CA ASP A 280 10.61 -14.58 8.16
C ASP A 280 11.44 -14.82 6.87
N VAL A 281 11.70 -13.76 6.13
CA VAL A 281 12.48 -13.80 4.87
C VAL A 281 13.97 -14.08 5.10
N ARG A 282 14.44 -13.95 6.35
CA ARG A 282 15.81 -14.35 6.73
C ARG A 282 15.95 -15.85 6.79
N ASP A 283 14.90 -16.55 7.28
CA ASP A 283 14.92 -17.98 7.51
C ASP A 283 14.45 -18.77 6.28
N HIS A 284 13.60 -18.18 5.45
CA HIS A 284 12.98 -18.84 4.31
C HIS A 284 13.15 -18.04 3.01
N SER A 285 13.28 -18.74 1.89
CA SER A 285 13.24 -18.09 0.57
C SER A 285 11.82 -17.64 0.23
N ILE A 286 11.69 -16.61 -0.62
CA ILE A 286 10.37 -16.15 -1.11
C ILE A 286 9.65 -17.26 -1.88
N ASP A 287 10.37 -18.15 -2.57
CA ASP A 287 9.79 -19.31 -3.25
C ASP A 287 9.09 -20.25 -2.26
N TRP A 288 9.77 -20.63 -1.18
CA TRP A 288 9.19 -21.46 -0.13
C TRP A 288 8.01 -20.75 0.54
N ILE A 289 8.18 -19.45 0.88
CA ILE A 289 7.11 -18.65 1.51
C ILE A 289 5.87 -18.65 0.64
N TRP A 290 6.04 -18.43 -0.66
CA TRP A 290 4.91 -18.29 -1.58
C TRP A 290 4.21 -19.63 -1.87
N HIS A 291 4.94 -20.71 -2.02
CA HIS A 291 4.40 -21.98 -2.46
C HIS A 291 4.13 -22.97 -1.33
N GLU A 292 5.02 -23.02 -0.33
CA GLU A 292 5.03 -24.10 0.66
C GLU A 292 4.52 -23.64 2.04
N SER A 293 4.63 -22.33 2.37
CA SER A 293 4.26 -21.83 3.70
C SER A 293 2.82 -22.19 4.05
N PRO A 294 2.58 -22.80 5.23
CA PRO A 294 1.23 -23.09 5.71
C PRO A 294 0.36 -21.84 5.81
N LEU A 295 0.95 -20.69 6.18
CA LEU A 295 0.24 -19.42 6.27
C LEU A 295 -0.29 -18.96 4.91
N PHE A 296 0.55 -18.95 3.87
CA PHE A 296 0.14 -18.50 2.54
C PHE A 296 -0.88 -19.44 1.92
N ASN A 297 -0.80 -20.74 2.24
CA ASN A 297 -1.73 -21.74 1.75
C ASN A 297 -3.04 -21.83 2.55
N ARG A 298 -3.10 -21.27 3.77
CA ARG A 298 -4.21 -21.43 4.71
C ARG A 298 -5.57 -21.03 4.16
N PHE A 299 -5.64 -19.91 3.44
CA PHE A 299 -6.91 -19.36 2.93
C PHE A 299 -6.94 -19.23 1.39
N ARG A 300 -6.04 -19.94 0.71
CA ARG A 300 -6.05 -20.04 -0.74
C ARG A 300 -7.14 -21.00 -1.21
N GLY A 301 -7.83 -20.63 -2.31
CA GLY A 301 -8.94 -21.42 -2.82
C GLY A 301 -10.13 -21.44 -1.87
N THR A 302 -10.92 -22.51 -1.90
CA THR A 302 -12.15 -22.68 -1.12
C THR A 302 -12.14 -23.88 -0.17
N ALA A 303 -11.08 -24.68 -0.17
CA ALA A 303 -10.98 -25.91 0.63
C ALA A 303 -11.02 -25.68 2.16
N TRP A 304 -10.71 -24.49 2.62
CA TRP A 304 -10.75 -24.08 4.01
C TRP A 304 -12.16 -23.68 4.50
N LEU A 305 -13.11 -23.50 3.56
CA LEU A 305 -14.50 -23.19 3.88
C LEU A 305 -15.22 -24.43 4.39
N PRO A 306 -16.07 -24.32 5.44
CA PRO A 306 -16.93 -25.43 5.84
C PRO A 306 -17.86 -25.86 4.71
N ALA A 307 -18.06 -27.15 4.55
CA ALA A 307 -18.84 -27.76 3.45
C ALA A 307 -20.31 -27.30 3.35
N THR A 308 -20.84 -26.61 4.36
CA THR A 308 -22.26 -26.19 4.47
C THR A 308 -22.54 -24.71 4.18
N ARG A 309 -21.52 -23.89 3.84
CA ARG A 309 -21.72 -22.43 3.61
C ARG A 309 -20.85 -21.95 2.48
N SER A 310 -21.34 -22.04 1.25
CA SER A 310 -20.53 -21.77 0.05
C SER A 310 -20.41 -20.31 -0.36
N GLU A 311 -21.27 -19.38 0.08
CA GLU A 311 -21.21 -17.98 -0.38
C GLU A 311 -21.35 -16.94 0.74
N GLU A 312 -21.98 -17.24 1.85
CA GLU A 312 -22.18 -16.29 2.94
C GLU A 312 -20.92 -16.08 3.81
N HIS A 313 -20.04 -17.06 3.91
CA HIS A 313 -18.87 -17.04 4.82
C HIS A 313 -17.67 -16.23 4.32
N THR A 314 -17.53 -16.02 3.03
CA THR A 314 -16.53 -15.08 2.52
C THR A 314 -16.81 -13.66 2.99
N SER A 315 -18.09 -13.34 3.26
CA SER A 315 -18.50 -12.01 3.76
C SER A 315 -18.25 -11.85 5.26
N GLU A 316 -18.47 -12.89 6.06
CA GLU A 316 -18.29 -12.83 7.52
C GLU A 316 -16.81 -12.76 7.92
N LEU A 317 -15.91 -13.46 7.22
CA LEU A 317 -14.47 -13.42 7.54
C LEU A 317 -13.81 -12.12 7.09
N GLN A 318 -14.26 -11.53 6.00
CA GLN A 318 -13.83 -10.17 5.62
C GLN A 318 -14.44 -9.12 6.55
N SER A 319 -15.63 -9.33 7.10
CA SER A 319 -16.22 -8.46 8.10
C SER A 319 -15.58 -8.61 9.49
N LEU A 320 -15.11 -9.80 9.86
CA LEU A 320 -14.38 -10.04 11.11
C LEU A 320 -12.98 -9.41 11.10
N THR A 321 -12.34 -9.31 9.95
CA THR A 321 -11.09 -8.51 9.79
C THR A 321 -11.36 -7.02 9.87
N THR A 322 -12.63 -6.59 9.78
CA THR A 322 -13.02 -5.18 9.84
C THR A 322 -13.58 -4.79 11.22
N ILE A 323 -13.90 -5.73 12.11
CA ILE A 323 -14.67 -5.49 13.36
C ILE A 323 -13.92 -5.93 14.64
N SER A 324 -12.90 -6.75 14.57
CA SER A 324 -12.16 -7.21 15.78
C SER A 324 -10.89 -6.41 16.06
#